data_9c302163e6d4c307d15bfc5a06a73d0e
#
_entry.id   9c302163e6d4c307d15bfc5a06a73d0e
#
_cell.length_a   1.000
_cell.length_b   1.000
_cell.length_c   1.000
_cell.angle_alpha   90.00
_cell.angle_beta   90.00
_cell.angle_gamma   90.00
#
_symmetry.space_group_name_H-M   'P 1'
#
loop_
_entity.id
_entity.type
_entity.pdbx_description
1 polymer ?
#
loop_
_entity_poly.entity_id
_entity_poly.type
_entity_poly.pdbx_seq_one_letter_code
_entity_poly.pdbx_strand_id
1 'polypeptide(L)'
;TEGLPVRAAAFTNLSRDHLDYHGDIANYFTAKMRLFSEVVDSDGAVVVWADAGEYSARVIDLARERGLALLTVGERGSTLRLAERSPGQLGQQLIIEAEGKTHKISLPLIGAYQAANALVAAGLVIATGGDVSTTLGNLSRLQPVRGRLERAVITQSGAPVYVDYAHTPDALEAAIEALRPHCKGRLILVFGAGGDRDTGKRPEMGAIAAQLADNVIVTD
;
A
#
# COMPACT_ATOMS: atom_id res chain seq x y z
N THR A 1 -3.35 -12.60 -18.60
CA THR A 1 -2.50 -11.60 -19.27
C THR A 1 -1.81 -12.14 -20.53
N GLU A 2 -2.09 -13.40 -20.93
CA GLU A 2 -1.55 -13.95 -22.17
C GLU A 2 -1.90 -13.07 -23.38
N GLY A 3 -0.87 -12.66 -24.14
CA GLY A 3 -1.03 -11.83 -25.34
C GLY A 3 -1.10 -10.32 -25.11
N LEU A 4 -1.00 -9.83 -23.88
CA LEU A 4 -0.88 -8.39 -23.61
C LEU A 4 0.59 -8.02 -23.38
N PRO A 5 1.15 -7.04 -24.12
CA PRO A 5 2.47 -6.52 -23.83
C PRO A 5 2.47 -5.80 -22.48
N VAL A 6 3.36 -6.17 -21.58
CA VAL A 6 3.52 -5.55 -20.25
C VAL A 6 4.86 -4.84 -20.17
N ARG A 7 4.88 -3.55 -20.44
CA ARG A 7 6.10 -2.73 -20.43
C ARG A 7 6.62 -2.42 -19.04
N ALA A 8 5.74 -2.37 -18.05
CA ALA A 8 6.14 -2.14 -16.66
C ALA A 8 5.24 -2.90 -15.70
N ALA A 9 5.82 -3.49 -14.67
CA ALA A 9 5.09 -4.16 -13.59
C ALA A 9 5.63 -3.72 -12.23
N ALA A 10 4.82 -3.85 -11.18
CA ALA A 10 5.24 -3.48 -9.84
C ALA A 10 4.98 -4.58 -8.82
N PHE A 11 5.87 -4.66 -7.83
CA PHE A 11 5.68 -5.46 -6.62
C PHE A 11 5.57 -4.54 -5.40
N THR A 12 4.46 -4.63 -4.69
CA THR A 12 4.20 -3.84 -3.48
C THR A 12 4.55 -4.64 -2.22
N ASN A 13 3.84 -5.74 -2.01
CA ASN A 13 4.03 -6.63 -0.86
C ASN A 13 3.43 -8.01 -1.13
N LEU A 14 3.64 -8.90 -0.16
CA LEU A 14 2.95 -10.17 -0.02
C LEU A 14 2.55 -10.36 1.43
N SER A 15 1.27 -10.55 1.69
CA SER A 15 0.69 -10.90 3.00
C SER A 15 -0.20 -12.14 2.86
N ARG A 16 -0.66 -12.68 3.99
CA ARG A 16 -1.59 -13.83 4.01
C ARG A 16 -2.94 -13.40 3.43
N ASP A 17 -3.18 -13.80 2.19
CA ASP A 17 -4.46 -13.63 1.51
C ASP A 17 -4.59 -14.72 0.45
N HIS A 18 -5.82 -15.07 0.07
CA HIS A 18 -6.11 -16.07 -0.98
C HIS A 18 -5.45 -17.46 -0.76
N LEU A 19 -5.17 -17.85 0.49
CA LEU A 19 -4.56 -19.15 0.79
C LEU A 19 -5.53 -20.32 0.56
N ASP A 20 -6.82 -20.08 0.58
CA ASP A 20 -7.87 -21.00 0.13
C ASP A 20 -7.69 -21.45 -1.32
N TYR A 21 -7.15 -20.58 -2.17
CA TYR A 21 -6.86 -20.86 -3.58
C TYR A 21 -5.43 -21.38 -3.81
N HIS A 22 -4.43 -20.78 -3.14
CA HIS A 22 -3.02 -21.10 -3.38
C HIS A 22 -2.45 -22.18 -2.44
N GLY A 23 -3.16 -22.53 -1.37
CA GLY A 23 -2.74 -23.48 -0.35
C GLY A 23 -1.76 -22.89 0.67
N ASP A 24 -0.68 -22.27 0.22
CA ASP A 24 0.31 -21.62 1.07
C ASP A 24 0.88 -20.35 0.45
N ILE A 25 1.64 -19.61 1.25
CA ILE A 25 2.23 -18.33 0.86
C ILE A 25 3.33 -18.48 -0.20
N ALA A 26 4.03 -19.62 -0.21
CA ALA A 26 5.09 -19.87 -1.19
C ALA A 26 4.51 -20.08 -2.59
N ASN A 27 3.42 -20.83 -2.70
CA ASN A 27 2.67 -21.00 -3.94
C ASN A 27 2.05 -19.69 -4.42
N TYR A 28 1.51 -18.90 -3.50
CA TYR A 28 0.98 -17.57 -3.82
C TYR A 28 2.09 -16.65 -4.34
N PHE A 29 3.26 -16.63 -3.69
CA PHE A 29 4.40 -15.87 -4.18
C PHE A 29 4.86 -16.36 -5.56
N THR A 30 4.96 -17.66 -5.77
CA THR A 30 5.33 -18.25 -7.07
C THR A 30 4.37 -17.81 -8.17
N ALA A 31 3.08 -17.80 -7.90
CA ALA A 31 2.08 -17.29 -8.85
C ALA A 31 2.27 -15.80 -9.19
N LYS A 32 2.59 -14.96 -8.18
CA LYS A 32 2.91 -13.54 -8.40
C LYS A 32 4.21 -13.35 -9.19
N MET A 33 5.21 -14.18 -8.95
CA MET A 33 6.50 -14.11 -9.65
C MET A 33 6.38 -14.31 -11.15
N ARG A 34 5.38 -15.06 -11.63
CA ARG A 34 5.12 -15.23 -13.06
C ARG A 34 4.93 -13.92 -13.82
N LEU A 35 4.38 -12.88 -13.17
CA LEU A 35 4.29 -11.55 -13.76
C LEU A 35 5.68 -11.03 -14.18
N PHE A 36 6.67 -11.23 -13.33
CA PHE A 36 8.03 -10.74 -13.52
C PHE A 36 8.92 -11.69 -14.32
N SER A 37 8.66 -13.00 -14.26
CA SER A 37 9.45 -14.01 -14.98
C SER A 37 8.99 -14.26 -16.40
N GLU A 38 7.68 -14.15 -16.66
CA GLU A 38 7.07 -14.61 -17.91
C GLU A 38 6.37 -13.50 -18.71
N VAL A 39 5.77 -12.51 -18.01
CA VAL A 39 4.79 -11.60 -18.62
C VAL A 39 5.40 -10.23 -18.97
N VAL A 40 6.27 -9.71 -18.12
CA VAL A 40 6.96 -8.44 -18.42
C VAL A 40 7.87 -8.62 -19.63
N ASP A 41 7.76 -7.71 -20.61
CA ASP A 41 8.57 -7.71 -21.82
C ASP A 41 10.07 -7.73 -21.48
N SER A 42 10.91 -8.28 -22.38
CA SER A 42 12.34 -8.42 -22.15
C SER A 42 13.09 -7.08 -22.02
N ASP A 43 12.53 -6.02 -22.58
CA ASP A 43 12.99 -4.62 -22.48
C ASP A 43 12.14 -3.80 -21.49
N GLY A 44 11.29 -4.49 -20.69
CA GLY A 44 10.37 -3.87 -19.75
C GLY A 44 11.03 -3.43 -18.44
N ALA A 45 10.21 -2.84 -17.58
CA ALA A 45 10.64 -2.31 -16.28
C ALA A 45 9.93 -2.99 -15.11
N VAL A 46 10.61 -3.05 -13.98
CA VAL A 46 10.06 -3.55 -12.72
C VAL A 46 10.24 -2.50 -11.64
N VAL A 47 9.14 -2.15 -10.98
CA VAL A 47 9.13 -1.27 -9.82
C VAL A 47 8.92 -2.10 -8.57
N VAL A 48 9.77 -1.96 -7.56
CA VAL A 48 9.69 -2.75 -6.33
C VAL A 48 9.63 -1.83 -5.11
N TRP A 49 8.63 -2.06 -4.24
CA TRP A 49 8.67 -1.54 -2.88
C TRP A 49 9.75 -2.27 -2.10
N ALA A 50 10.89 -1.62 -1.85
CA ALA A 50 12.09 -2.28 -1.33
C ALA A 50 11.98 -2.72 0.14
N ASP A 51 10.97 -2.23 0.87
CA ASP A 51 10.84 -2.45 2.31
C ASP A 51 9.95 -3.65 2.68
N ALA A 52 9.43 -4.41 1.71
CA ALA A 52 8.62 -5.61 1.95
C ALA A 52 9.46 -6.90 2.18
N GLY A 53 10.68 -6.76 2.68
CA GLY A 53 11.51 -7.86 3.15
C GLY A 53 12.02 -8.79 2.05
N GLU A 54 12.06 -10.10 2.36
CA GLU A 54 12.66 -11.12 1.49
C GLU A 54 11.98 -11.25 0.12
N TYR A 55 10.66 -11.06 0.07
CA TYR A 55 9.91 -11.16 -1.20
C TYR A 55 10.31 -10.05 -2.17
N SER A 56 10.53 -8.84 -1.67
CA SER A 56 11.05 -7.75 -2.49
C SER A 56 12.45 -8.04 -3.00
N ALA A 57 13.33 -8.59 -2.16
CA ALA A 57 14.68 -8.98 -2.56
C ALA A 57 14.65 -10.00 -3.71
N ARG A 58 13.81 -11.02 -3.61
CA ARG A 58 13.66 -12.04 -4.67
C ARG A 58 13.14 -11.47 -6.00
N VAL A 59 12.23 -10.50 -5.96
CA VAL A 59 11.77 -9.81 -7.18
C VAL A 59 12.89 -8.95 -7.78
N ILE A 60 13.66 -8.26 -6.93
CA ILE A 60 14.82 -7.46 -7.36
C ILE A 60 15.87 -8.35 -8.04
N ASP A 61 16.19 -9.49 -7.45
CA ASP A 61 17.19 -10.42 -7.99
C ASP A 61 16.73 -10.97 -9.34
N LEU A 62 15.48 -11.41 -9.45
CA LEU A 62 14.92 -11.86 -10.73
C LEU A 62 14.94 -10.76 -11.81
N ALA A 63 14.61 -9.52 -11.45
CA ALA A 63 14.64 -8.41 -12.39
C ALA A 63 16.07 -8.16 -12.93
N ARG A 64 17.07 -8.26 -12.04
CA ARG A 64 18.50 -8.16 -12.42
C ARG A 64 18.94 -9.32 -13.31
N GLU A 65 18.59 -10.55 -12.96
CA GLU A 65 18.91 -11.76 -13.74
C GLU A 65 18.33 -11.68 -15.16
N ARG A 66 17.12 -11.12 -15.30
CA ARG A 66 16.47 -10.90 -16.60
C ARG A 66 16.97 -9.66 -17.36
N GLY A 67 17.82 -8.82 -16.74
CA GLY A 67 18.29 -7.56 -17.34
C GLY A 67 17.18 -6.50 -17.52
N LEU A 68 16.10 -6.57 -16.72
CA LEU A 68 14.99 -5.61 -16.77
C LEU A 68 15.40 -4.28 -16.16
N ALA A 69 14.81 -3.19 -16.63
CA ALA A 69 14.97 -1.89 -16.00
C ALA A 69 14.37 -1.93 -14.58
N LEU A 70 15.21 -1.77 -13.54
CA LEU A 70 14.81 -1.91 -12.15
C LEU A 70 14.74 -0.56 -11.46
N LEU A 71 13.56 -0.23 -10.93
CA LEU A 71 13.32 0.92 -10.07
C LEU A 71 12.94 0.43 -8.67
N THR A 72 13.70 0.83 -7.65
CA THR A 72 13.37 0.53 -6.26
C THR A 72 12.91 1.79 -5.55
N VAL A 73 11.80 1.67 -4.82
CA VAL A 73 11.15 2.77 -4.11
C VAL A 73 10.94 2.41 -2.64
N GLY A 74 10.96 3.38 -1.74
CA GLY A 74 10.79 3.18 -0.29
C GLY A 74 11.96 3.70 0.52
N GLU A 75 12.03 3.38 1.81
CA GLU A 75 13.14 3.79 2.68
C GLU A 75 14.48 3.22 2.21
N ARG A 76 14.46 1.98 1.71
CA ARG A 76 15.59 1.28 1.08
C ARG A 76 15.64 1.45 -0.44
N GLY A 77 14.74 2.26 -1.00
CA GLY A 77 14.69 2.52 -2.43
C GLY A 77 15.90 3.33 -2.90
N SER A 78 16.44 3.00 -4.07
CA SER A 78 17.54 3.75 -4.69
C SER A 78 17.07 4.73 -5.76
N THR A 79 15.90 4.50 -6.35
CA THR A 79 15.33 5.39 -7.37
C THR A 79 14.50 6.51 -6.73
N LEU A 80 13.57 6.15 -5.84
CA LEU A 80 12.80 7.08 -5.01
C LEU A 80 13.00 6.69 -3.55
N ARG A 81 13.91 7.34 -2.86
CA ARG A 81 14.17 7.07 -1.45
C ARG A 81 13.25 7.87 -0.56
N LEU A 82 12.41 7.20 0.21
CA LEU A 82 11.60 7.81 1.25
C LEU A 82 12.49 8.11 2.47
N ALA A 83 12.98 9.34 2.56
CA ALA A 83 13.87 9.76 3.63
C ALA A 83 13.11 10.02 4.95
N GLU A 84 11.87 10.54 4.85
CA GLU A 84 11.03 10.82 6.01
C GLU A 84 9.55 10.74 5.64
N ARG A 85 8.74 10.27 6.59
CA ARG A 85 7.28 10.29 6.54
C ARG A 85 6.73 10.82 7.85
N SER A 86 6.01 11.93 7.79
CA SER A 86 5.41 12.58 8.95
C SER A 86 3.89 12.59 8.82
N PRO A 87 3.14 11.81 9.64
CA PRO A 87 1.68 11.80 9.64
C PRO A 87 1.10 13.15 10.07
N GLY A 88 0.06 13.60 9.36
CA GLY A 88 -0.75 14.77 9.69
C GLY A 88 -2.23 14.41 9.76
N GLN A 89 -3.09 15.28 10.25
CA GLN A 89 -4.52 14.98 10.48
C GLN A 89 -5.29 14.59 9.22
N LEU A 90 -4.94 15.14 8.05
CA LEU A 90 -5.69 14.95 6.80
C LEU A 90 -4.83 14.38 5.67
N GLY A 91 -3.67 13.82 6.00
CA GLY A 91 -2.70 13.31 5.05
C GLY A 91 -1.34 13.15 5.72
N GLN A 92 -0.28 13.19 4.94
CA GLN A 92 1.09 13.02 5.44
C GLN A 92 2.09 13.81 4.61
N GLN A 93 3.19 14.23 5.25
CA GLN A 93 4.32 14.84 4.57
C GLN A 93 5.35 13.77 4.26
N LEU A 94 5.85 13.77 3.03
CA LEU A 94 6.92 12.88 2.58
C LEU A 94 8.13 13.72 2.17
N ILE A 95 9.31 13.29 2.61
CA ILE A 95 10.59 13.74 2.09
C ILE A 95 11.13 12.63 1.20
N ILE A 96 11.26 12.90 -0.09
CA ILE A 96 11.67 11.91 -1.09
C ILE A 96 12.96 12.41 -1.73
N GLU A 97 13.98 11.57 -1.77
CA GLU A 97 15.22 11.81 -2.50
C GLU A 97 15.20 11.07 -3.82
N ALA A 98 15.43 11.79 -4.90
CA ALA A 98 15.47 11.28 -6.26
C ALA A 98 16.40 12.15 -7.11
N GLU A 99 17.21 11.55 -7.97
CA GLU A 99 18.15 12.24 -8.89
C GLU A 99 19.03 13.30 -8.20
N GLY A 100 19.48 13.02 -6.98
CA GLY A 100 20.30 13.95 -6.18
C GLY A 100 19.55 15.16 -5.64
N LYS A 101 18.22 15.21 -5.75
CA LYS A 101 17.36 16.28 -5.25
C LYS A 101 16.44 15.77 -4.14
N THR A 102 16.04 16.70 -3.26
CA THR A 102 15.05 16.44 -2.22
C THR A 102 13.71 17.06 -2.59
N HIS A 103 12.66 16.24 -2.59
CA HIS A 103 11.28 16.62 -2.88
C HIS A 103 10.44 16.56 -1.61
N LYS A 104 9.75 17.65 -1.27
CA LYS A 104 8.79 17.71 -0.15
C LYS A 104 7.38 17.59 -0.72
N ILE A 105 6.67 16.53 -0.36
CA ILE A 105 5.35 16.20 -0.91
C ILE A 105 4.32 16.15 0.22
N SER A 106 3.23 16.90 0.05
CA SER A 106 2.04 16.79 0.89
C SER A 106 1.10 15.76 0.26
N LEU A 107 1.14 14.53 0.75
CA LEU A 107 0.31 13.43 0.26
C LEU A 107 -1.04 13.45 0.98
N PRO A 108 -2.19 13.66 0.31
CA PRO A 108 -3.51 13.74 0.95
C PRO A 108 -4.13 12.36 1.20
N LEU A 109 -3.31 11.35 1.43
CA LEU A 109 -3.71 9.98 1.72
C LEU A 109 -3.22 9.59 3.12
N ILE A 110 -4.00 8.74 3.80
CA ILE A 110 -3.75 8.31 5.17
C ILE A 110 -3.04 6.93 5.19
N GLY A 111 -2.10 6.78 6.10
CA GLY A 111 -1.43 5.52 6.38
C GLY A 111 -0.15 5.27 5.57
N ALA A 112 0.77 4.52 6.19
CA ALA A 112 2.08 4.20 5.59
C ALA A 112 1.95 3.43 4.27
N TYR A 113 1.00 2.48 4.21
CA TYR A 113 0.78 1.69 3.00
C TYR A 113 0.30 2.55 1.81
N GLN A 114 -0.42 3.66 2.06
CA GLN A 114 -0.81 4.58 0.99
C GLN A 114 0.39 5.39 0.47
N ALA A 115 1.35 5.73 1.33
CA ALA A 115 2.61 6.32 0.87
C ALA A 115 3.40 5.32 0.01
N ALA A 116 3.47 4.06 0.43
CA ALA A 116 4.10 2.99 -0.34
C ALA A 116 3.43 2.82 -1.71
N ASN A 117 2.10 2.74 -1.75
CA ASN A 117 1.34 2.63 -3.00
C ASN A 117 1.56 3.84 -3.92
N ALA A 118 1.56 5.05 -3.37
CA ALA A 118 1.80 6.27 -4.12
C ALA A 118 3.21 6.32 -4.74
N LEU A 119 4.24 5.89 -3.98
CA LEU A 119 5.61 5.81 -4.48
C LEU A 119 5.78 4.74 -5.55
N VAL A 120 5.15 3.57 -5.39
CA VAL A 120 5.16 2.52 -6.41
C VAL A 120 4.46 2.99 -7.68
N ALA A 121 3.31 3.67 -7.55
CA ALA A 121 2.61 4.25 -8.71
C ALA A 121 3.47 5.32 -9.40
N ALA A 122 4.14 6.20 -8.64
CA ALA A 122 5.10 7.16 -9.19
C ALA A 122 6.24 6.46 -9.94
N GLY A 123 6.78 5.39 -9.36
CA GLY A 123 7.79 4.56 -10.00
C GLY A 123 7.33 3.99 -11.34
N LEU A 124 6.09 3.51 -11.44
CA LEU A 124 5.52 3.01 -12.70
C LEU A 124 5.40 4.12 -13.77
N VAL A 125 4.96 5.31 -13.36
CA VAL A 125 4.90 6.47 -14.29
C VAL A 125 6.28 6.83 -14.80
N ILE A 126 7.29 6.86 -13.91
CA ILE A 126 8.68 7.16 -14.26
C ILE A 126 9.24 6.04 -15.16
N ALA A 127 9.00 4.78 -14.85
CA ALA A 127 9.44 3.64 -15.64
C ALA A 127 8.86 3.64 -17.07
N THR A 128 7.75 4.32 -17.28
CA THR A 128 7.10 4.47 -18.60
C THR A 128 7.38 5.83 -19.27
N GLY A 129 8.39 6.56 -18.78
CA GLY A 129 8.88 7.80 -19.40
C GLY A 129 8.39 9.09 -18.76
N GLY A 130 7.73 9.04 -17.61
CA GLY A 130 7.33 10.23 -16.85
C GLY A 130 8.53 10.96 -16.23
N ASP A 131 8.50 12.28 -16.24
CA ASP A 131 9.49 13.13 -15.56
C ASP A 131 9.38 12.99 -14.04
N VAL A 132 10.50 12.80 -13.34
CA VAL A 132 10.54 12.52 -11.90
C VAL A 132 9.91 13.66 -11.09
N SER A 133 10.31 14.90 -11.36
CA SER A 133 9.88 16.07 -10.59
C SER A 133 8.37 16.31 -10.74
N THR A 134 7.89 16.23 -11.98
CA THR A 134 6.46 16.37 -12.33
C THR A 134 5.63 15.24 -11.70
N THR A 135 6.11 14.00 -11.78
CA THR A 135 5.41 12.84 -11.21
C THR A 135 5.29 12.97 -9.71
N LEU A 136 6.38 13.28 -9.01
CA LEU A 136 6.37 13.47 -7.56
C LEU A 136 5.49 14.66 -7.15
N GLY A 137 5.54 15.79 -7.87
CA GLY A 137 4.69 16.94 -7.61
C GLY A 137 3.19 16.63 -7.69
N ASN A 138 2.81 15.75 -8.62
CA ASN A 138 1.42 15.33 -8.80
C ASN A 138 0.89 14.41 -7.67
N LEU A 139 1.75 13.81 -6.84
CA LEU A 139 1.31 13.02 -5.67
C LEU A 139 0.44 13.85 -4.70
N SER A 140 0.66 15.16 -4.63
CA SER A 140 -0.15 16.08 -3.81
C SER A 140 -1.60 16.23 -4.29
N ARG A 141 -1.91 15.79 -5.52
CA ARG A 141 -3.24 15.86 -6.14
C ARG A 141 -3.99 14.54 -6.11
N LEU A 142 -3.40 13.48 -5.56
CA LEU A 142 -4.05 12.18 -5.45
C LEU A 142 -5.33 12.29 -4.63
N GLN A 143 -6.33 11.52 -5.03
CA GLN A 143 -7.58 11.37 -4.28
C GLN A 143 -7.63 9.96 -3.70
N PRO A 144 -8.22 9.78 -2.51
CA PRO A 144 -8.45 8.44 -1.96
C PRO A 144 -9.32 7.61 -2.92
N VAL A 145 -8.98 6.33 -3.03
CA VAL A 145 -9.86 5.36 -3.68
C VAL A 145 -11.04 5.09 -2.75
N ARG A 146 -12.25 4.99 -3.30
CA ARG A 146 -13.47 4.69 -2.52
C ARG A 146 -13.28 3.45 -1.68
N GLY A 147 -13.60 3.56 -0.38
CA GLY A 147 -13.45 2.46 0.57
C GLY A 147 -12.01 2.05 0.88
N ARG A 148 -11.02 2.90 0.65
CA ARG A 148 -9.61 2.66 1.01
C ARG A 148 -9.09 3.79 1.87
N LEU A 149 -9.45 3.78 3.17
CA LEU A 149 -9.30 4.91 4.09
C LEU A 149 -9.80 6.23 3.45
N GLU A 150 -10.92 6.13 2.77
CA GLU A 150 -11.60 7.26 2.16
C GLU A 150 -12.15 8.17 3.26
N ARG A 151 -11.77 9.44 3.26
CA ARG A 151 -12.38 10.43 4.15
C ARG A 151 -13.77 10.79 3.64
N ALA A 152 -14.81 10.17 4.23
CA ALA A 152 -16.19 10.36 3.82
C ALA A 152 -16.75 11.71 4.25
N VAL A 153 -16.43 12.17 5.48
CA VAL A 153 -16.95 13.43 6.02
C VAL A 153 -16.05 13.93 7.15
N ILE A 154 -16.12 15.23 7.42
CA ILE A 154 -15.63 15.83 8.67
C ILE A 154 -16.88 16.26 9.46
N THR A 155 -17.03 15.77 10.69
CA THR A 155 -18.14 16.10 11.57
C THR A 155 -18.15 17.58 11.96
N GLN A 156 -19.25 18.07 12.50
CA GLN A 156 -19.34 19.45 13.03
C GLN A 156 -18.32 19.73 14.15
N SER A 157 -17.93 18.70 14.90
CA SER A 157 -16.88 18.80 15.93
C SER A 157 -15.45 18.74 15.36
N GLY A 158 -15.28 18.63 14.05
CA GLY A 158 -13.98 18.55 13.36
C GLY A 158 -13.36 17.16 13.31
N ALA A 159 -14.07 16.11 13.76
CA ALA A 159 -13.57 14.74 13.67
C ALA A 159 -13.73 14.20 12.23
N PRO A 160 -12.66 13.70 11.59
CA PRO A 160 -12.77 13.05 10.29
C PRO A 160 -13.35 11.64 10.44
N VAL A 161 -14.20 11.24 9.51
CA VAL A 161 -14.74 9.88 9.38
C VAL A 161 -14.15 9.24 8.15
N TYR A 162 -13.55 8.07 8.33
CA TYR A 162 -12.94 7.29 7.26
C TYR A 162 -13.73 6.01 7.00
N VAL A 163 -13.79 5.60 5.73
CA VAL A 163 -14.39 4.34 5.29
C VAL A 163 -13.30 3.47 4.68
N ASP A 164 -13.21 2.24 5.13
CA ASP A 164 -12.30 1.23 4.60
C ASP A 164 -13.04 -0.07 4.28
N TYR A 165 -12.51 -0.83 3.33
CA TYR A 165 -13.04 -2.13 2.92
C TYR A 165 -12.44 -3.28 3.74
N ALA A 166 -11.77 -3.00 4.85
CA ALA A 166 -11.18 -4.00 5.73
C ALA A 166 -12.26 -5.01 6.21
N HIS A 167 -12.07 -6.28 5.86
CA HIS A 167 -13.01 -7.36 6.16
C HIS A 167 -12.32 -8.65 6.64
N THR A 168 -11.02 -8.54 6.92
CA THR A 168 -10.19 -9.58 7.54
C THR A 168 -9.50 -9.03 8.78
N PRO A 169 -9.04 -9.87 9.73
CA PRO A 169 -8.31 -9.43 10.91
C PRO A 169 -7.11 -8.53 10.57
N ASP A 170 -6.22 -8.99 9.70
CA ASP A 170 -5.01 -8.26 9.29
C ASP A 170 -5.36 -6.90 8.63
N ALA A 171 -6.42 -6.86 7.80
CA ALA A 171 -6.83 -5.62 7.13
C ALA A 171 -7.43 -4.62 8.13
N LEU A 172 -8.19 -5.10 9.13
CA LEU A 172 -8.75 -4.27 10.18
C LEU A 172 -7.64 -3.67 11.05
N GLU A 173 -6.68 -4.49 11.46
CA GLU A 173 -5.49 -4.06 12.19
C GLU A 173 -4.73 -2.98 11.41
N ALA A 174 -4.39 -3.25 10.15
CA ALA A 174 -3.69 -2.32 9.28
C ALA A 174 -4.42 -0.97 9.11
N ALA A 175 -5.76 -1.00 9.01
CA ALA A 175 -6.56 0.22 8.90
C ALA A 175 -6.54 1.04 10.20
N ILE A 176 -6.67 0.40 11.36
CA ILE A 176 -6.61 1.06 12.66
C ILE A 176 -5.21 1.64 12.92
N GLU A 177 -4.17 0.85 12.69
CA GLU A 177 -2.78 1.28 12.83
C GLU A 177 -2.43 2.42 11.88
N ALA A 178 -2.94 2.39 10.65
CA ALA A 178 -2.75 3.47 9.70
C ALA A 178 -3.38 4.79 10.17
N LEU A 179 -4.52 4.75 10.85
CA LEU A 179 -5.22 5.92 11.36
C LEU A 179 -4.64 6.44 12.68
N ARG A 180 -4.12 5.56 13.54
CA ARG A 180 -3.67 5.92 14.89
C ARG A 180 -2.67 7.09 14.92
N PRO A 181 -1.63 7.16 14.07
CA PRO A 181 -0.69 8.30 14.05
C PRO A 181 -1.34 9.63 13.62
N HIS A 182 -2.50 9.58 12.97
CA HIS A 182 -3.26 10.75 12.52
C HIS A 182 -4.31 11.20 13.54
N CYS A 183 -4.60 10.39 14.56
CA CYS A 183 -5.64 10.62 15.56
C CYS A 183 -5.05 11.26 16.82
N LYS A 184 -5.42 12.50 17.10
CA LYS A 184 -5.02 13.21 18.34
C LYS A 184 -5.95 12.91 19.55
N GLY A 185 -7.15 12.43 19.29
CA GLY A 185 -8.16 12.11 20.29
C GLY A 185 -8.46 10.62 20.34
N ARG A 186 -9.74 10.30 20.58
CA ARG A 186 -10.21 8.90 20.60
C ARG A 186 -10.48 8.39 19.18
N LEU A 187 -9.99 7.20 18.89
CA LEU A 187 -10.31 6.45 17.68
C LEU A 187 -11.54 5.58 17.94
N ILE A 188 -12.62 5.88 17.22
CA ILE A 188 -13.87 5.13 17.29
C ILE A 188 -13.94 4.23 16.06
N LEU A 189 -14.03 2.92 16.29
CA LEU A 189 -14.16 1.93 15.25
C LEU A 189 -15.62 1.43 15.17
N VAL A 190 -16.19 1.48 13.96
CA VAL A 190 -17.47 0.86 13.63
C VAL A 190 -17.20 -0.20 12.59
N PHE A 191 -17.48 -1.46 12.89
CA PHE A 191 -17.29 -2.56 11.95
C PHE A 191 -18.34 -3.66 12.13
N GLY A 192 -18.54 -4.45 11.09
CA GLY A 192 -19.33 -5.65 11.08
C GLY A 192 -18.64 -6.78 10.34
N ALA A 193 -18.99 -7.99 10.64
CA ALA A 193 -18.49 -9.20 9.98
C ALA A 193 -19.67 -10.11 9.63
N GLY A 194 -20.55 -9.60 8.77
CA GLY A 194 -21.75 -10.30 8.31
C GLY A 194 -21.45 -11.42 7.32
N GLY A 195 -22.46 -12.26 7.06
CA GLY A 195 -22.40 -13.40 6.13
C GLY A 195 -21.87 -14.69 6.75
N ASP A 196 -22.15 -15.80 6.08
CA ASP A 196 -21.92 -17.15 6.63
C ASP A 196 -20.63 -17.83 6.17
N ARG A 197 -19.83 -17.17 5.31
CA ARG A 197 -18.68 -17.80 4.64
C ARG A 197 -17.48 -18.05 5.56
N ASP A 198 -17.18 -17.15 6.47
CA ASP A 198 -16.05 -17.26 7.39
C ASP A 198 -16.37 -16.60 8.73
N THR A 199 -17.03 -17.37 9.58
CA THR A 199 -17.37 -16.94 10.94
C THR A 199 -16.15 -16.99 11.88
N GLY A 200 -15.13 -17.78 11.54
CA GLY A 200 -13.94 -17.97 12.37
C GLY A 200 -13.12 -16.71 12.59
N LYS A 201 -13.17 -15.76 11.66
CA LYS A 201 -12.46 -14.45 11.77
C LYS A 201 -13.07 -13.49 12.78
N ARG A 202 -14.36 -13.66 13.15
CA ARG A 202 -15.10 -12.73 14.00
C ARG A 202 -14.47 -12.50 15.39
N PRO A 203 -14.07 -13.56 16.13
CA PRO A 203 -13.43 -13.38 17.43
C PRO A 203 -12.09 -12.61 17.32
N GLU A 204 -11.30 -12.91 16.30
CA GLU A 204 -10.02 -12.25 16.08
C GLU A 204 -10.18 -10.77 15.71
N MET A 205 -11.13 -10.45 14.81
CA MET A 205 -11.47 -9.05 14.51
C MET A 205 -11.95 -8.29 15.74
N GLY A 206 -12.78 -8.93 16.60
CA GLY A 206 -13.22 -8.35 17.86
C GLY A 206 -12.08 -8.08 18.84
N ALA A 207 -11.12 -9.02 18.95
CA ALA A 207 -9.94 -8.87 19.80
C ALA A 207 -9.04 -7.71 19.32
N ILE A 208 -8.75 -7.64 18.03
CA ILE A 208 -7.98 -6.54 17.40
C ILE A 208 -8.68 -5.19 17.64
N ALA A 209 -9.98 -5.14 17.39
CA ALA A 209 -10.77 -3.92 17.61
C ALA A 209 -10.67 -3.44 19.07
N ALA A 210 -10.86 -4.34 20.03
CA ALA A 210 -10.80 -4.01 21.45
C ALA A 210 -9.40 -3.61 21.93
N GLN A 211 -8.35 -4.12 21.31
CA GLN A 211 -6.97 -3.81 21.65
C GLN A 211 -6.51 -2.45 21.08
N LEU A 212 -6.92 -2.12 19.86
CA LEU A 212 -6.32 -1.02 19.09
C LEU A 212 -7.20 0.24 19.00
N ALA A 213 -8.53 0.12 19.18
CA ALA A 213 -9.43 1.25 19.19
C ALA A 213 -9.82 1.68 20.60
N ASP A 214 -10.13 2.98 20.78
CA ASP A 214 -10.56 3.50 22.09
C ASP A 214 -12.04 3.23 22.35
N ASN A 215 -12.87 3.16 21.29
CA ASN A 215 -14.27 2.78 21.35
C ASN A 215 -14.59 1.87 20.16
N VAL A 216 -15.35 0.83 20.41
CA VAL A 216 -15.74 -0.15 19.39
C VAL A 216 -17.27 -0.26 19.34
N ILE A 217 -17.82 -0.17 18.13
CA ILE A 217 -19.23 -0.41 17.83
C ILE A 217 -19.29 -1.54 16.81
N VAL A 218 -19.90 -2.65 17.20
CA VAL A 218 -20.08 -3.81 16.30
C VAL A 218 -21.49 -3.74 15.71
N THR A 219 -21.55 -3.91 14.39
CA THR A 219 -22.80 -3.95 13.64
C THR A 219 -22.98 -5.29 12.95
N ASP A 220 -24.17 -5.58 12.46
CA ASP A 220 -24.48 -6.77 11.67
C ASP A 220 -23.94 -6.68 10.24
#